data_00aea763ea8c326422e214c3ca118fc8
#
_entry.id   00aea763ea8c326422e214c3ca118fc8
#
_cell.length_a   1.000
_cell.length_b   1.000
_cell.length_c   1.000
_cell.angle_alpha   90.00
_cell.angle_beta   90.00
_cell.angle_gamma   90.00
#
_symmetry.space_group_name_H-M   'P 1'
#
loop_
_entity.id
_entity.type
_entity.pdbx_description
1 polymer ?
#
loop_
_entity_poly.entity_id
_entity_poly.type
_entity_poly.pdbx_seq_one_letter_code
_entity_poly.pdbx_strand_id
1 'polypeptide(L)'
;MSSVLVTGASRGIGRAITEEFARRGHRVVATARDPRSLTDLDVSQRLALDVTDDASVTAAFAAAGDVDIVIVNPADIFYAAVEAIPLPELQRLFNLNTVGAIRVAQAALPQMRARGDGKLLFMSSVVGRVVLPPGAAYAATKWALEGLVEALAIETAPFGVQAALLEPGAVSSGALDDVTTYTLPDDPYAEILKGGGPRAGMITPEQVAAEVADAAEKPQLPLRIPIGDAARTLLAARRSAPDDVPFTPTGYARIS
;
A
#
# COMPACT_ATOMS: atom_id res chain seq x y z
N MET A 1 -13.03 -9.29 18.75
CA MET A 1 -11.65 -9.80 18.55
C MET A 1 -11.62 -10.47 17.20
N SER A 2 -10.80 -9.98 16.26
CA SER A 2 -10.70 -10.51 14.89
C SER A 2 -9.34 -11.14 14.67
N SER A 3 -9.22 -11.99 13.66
CA SER A 3 -7.96 -12.51 13.15
C SER A 3 -7.46 -11.62 12.01
N VAL A 4 -6.26 -11.05 12.14
CA VAL A 4 -5.68 -10.09 11.20
C VAL A 4 -4.39 -10.64 10.62
N LEU A 5 -4.30 -10.74 9.30
CA LEU A 5 -3.06 -11.06 8.61
C LEU A 5 -2.46 -9.79 8.01
N VAL A 6 -1.19 -9.51 8.34
CA VAL A 6 -0.46 -8.35 7.80
C VAL A 6 0.68 -8.82 6.92
N THR A 7 0.67 -8.40 5.65
CA THR A 7 1.79 -8.68 4.74
C THR A 7 2.88 -7.60 4.85
N GLY A 8 4.15 -8.01 4.83
CA GLY A 8 5.29 -7.09 4.94
C GLY A 8 5.44 -6.46 6.33
N ALA A 9 5.29 -7.26 7.38
CA ALA A 9 5.30 -6.82 8.79
C ALA A 9 6.69 -6.56 9.39
N SER A 10 7.78 -6.71 8.62
CA SER A 10 9.14 -6.64 9.17
C SER A 10 9.63 -5.24 9.53
N ARG A 11 9.08 -4.19 8.89
CA ARG A 11 9.51 -2.80 9.10
C ARG A 11 8.43 -1.79 8.71
N GLY A 12 8.65 -0.54 9.08
CA GLY A 12 7.87 0.62 8.65
C GLY A 12 6.38 0.48 8.96
N ILE A 13 5.54 0.84 8.01
CA ILE A 13 4.08 0.86 8.18
C ILE A 13 3.53 -0.53 8.53
N GLY A 14 3.97 -1.59 7.84
CA GLY A 14 3.49 -2.94 8.10
C GLY A 14 3.79 -3.43 9.52
N ARG A 15 4.98 -3.07 10.05
CA ARG A 15 5.34 -3.38 11.44
C ARG A 15 4.45 -2.64 12.42
N ALA A 16 4.30 -1.33 12.24
CA ALA A 16 3.46 -0.51 13.13
C ALA A 16 1.99 -0.97 13.13
N ILE A 17 1.44 -1.34 11.96
CA ILE A 17 0.09 -1.92 11.87
C ILE A 17 0.00 -3.25 12.65
N THR A 18 1.01 -4.10 12.53
CA THR A 18 1.07 -5.37 13.26
C THR A 18 1.06 -5.16 14.76
N GLU A 19 1.89 -4.26 15.25
CA GLU A 19 1.99 -3.90 16.69
C GLU A 19 0.69 -3.27 17.20
N GLU A 20 0.06 -2.40 16.40
CA GLU A 20 -1.20 -1.74 16.80
C GLU A 20 -2.36 -2.74 16.91
N PHE A 21 -2.55 -3.67 15.95
CA PHE A 21 -3.58 -4.70 16.06
C PHE A 21 -3.32 -5.66 17.22
N ALA A 22 -2.07 -6.03 17.49
CA ALA A 22 -1.70 -6.84 18.67
C ALA A 22 -2.04 -6.09 19.96
N ARG A 23 -1.68 -4.82 20.07
CA ARG A 23 -1.99 -3.95 21.23
C ARG A 23 -3.50 -3.82 21.46
N ARG A 24 -4.33 -3.85 20.41
CA ARG A 24 -5.81 -3.85 20.49
C ARG A 24 -6.40 -5.21 20.84
N GLY A 25 -5.57 -6.25 21.04
CA GLY A 25 -6.00 -7.59 21.45
C GLY A 25 -6.54 -8.46 20.31
N HIS A 26 -6.21 -8.15 19.05
CA HIS A 26 -6.52 -9.02 17.92
C HIS A 26 -5.56 -10.22 17.85
N ARG A 27 -6.01 -11.32 17.24
CA ARG A 27 -5.13 -12.41 16.83
C ARG A 27 -4.37 -11.98 15.57
N VAL A 28 -3.06 -11.72 15.67
CA VAL A 28 -2.27 -11.22 14.55
C VAL A 28 -1.39 -12.32 13.96
N VAL A 29 -1.45 -12.45 12.63
CA VAL A 29 -0.54 -13.24 11.80
C VAL A 29 0.36 -12.26 11.06
N ALA A 30 1.60 -12.11 11.52
CA ALA A 30 2.60 -11.27 10.89
C ALA A 30 3.34 -12.04 9.81
N THR A 31 3.52 -11.43 8.63
CA THR A 31 4.25 -12.09 7.54
C THR A 31 5.37 -11.25 6.95
N ALA A 32 6.46 -11.90 6.57
CA ALA A 32 7.59 -11.29 5.87
C ALA A 32 8.27 -12.34 4.98
N ARG A 33 9.11 -11.91 4.03
CA ARG A 33 9.94 -12.84 3.23
C ARG A 33 10.85 -13.71 4.11
N ASP A 34 11.42 -13.11 5.14
CA ASP A 34 12.17 -13.82 6.17
C ASP A 34 11.45 -13.68 7.51
N PRO A 35 10.80 -14.72 8.04
CA PRO A 35 10.08 -14.67 9.31
C PRO A 35 10.97 -14.44 10.53
N ARG A 36 12.30 -14.62 10.42
CA ARG A 36 13.24 -14.29 11.49
C ARG A 36 13.27 -12.80 11.81
N SER A 37 12.90 -11.94 10.84
CA SER A 37 12.77 -10.50 11.03
C SER A 37 11.56 -10.08 11.89
N LEU A 38 10.74 -11.05 12.33
CA LEU A 38 9.51 -10.82 13.09
C LEU A 38 9.61 -11.34 14.53
N THR A 39 10.78 -11.88 14.95
CA THR A 39 10.91 -12.63 16.22
C THR A 39 10.67 -11.79 17.46
N ASP A 40 10.86 -10.49 17.38
CA ASP A 40 10.66 -9.51 18.46
C ASP A 40 9.23 -8.96 18.55
N LEU A 41 8.35 -9.30 17.58
CA LEU A 41 6.94 -8.92 17.63
C LEU A 41 6.14 -9.84 18.55
N ASP A 42 5.29 -9.28 19.39
CA ASP A 42 4.34 -10.05 20.21
C ASP A 42 3.06 -10.33 19.42
N VAL A 43 3.08 -11.41 18.64
CA VAL A 43 2.00 -11.80 17.72
C VAL A 43 1.72 -13.30 17.77
N SER A 44 0.52 -13.68 17.35
CA SER A 44 0.04 -15.07 17.42
C SER A 44 0.81 -16.02 16.48
N GLN A 45 1.18 -15.54 15.29
CA GLN A 45 1.94 -16.31 14.29
C GLN A 45 2.90 -15.42 13.50
N ARG A 46 4.02 -16.02 13.08
CA ARG A 46 5.02 -15.41 12.20
C ARG A 46 5.25 -16.35 11.04
N LEU A 47 4.93 -15.92 9.81
CA LEU A 47 4.98 -16.76 8.63
C LEU A 47 5.85 -16.15 7.53
N ALA A 48 6.49 -17.01 6.74
CA ALA A 48 7.11 -16.59 5.49
C ALA A 48 6.04 -16.26 4.46
N LEU A 49 6.14 -15.09 3.81
CA LEU A 49 5.29 -14.72 2.69
C LEU A 49 6.04 -13.74 1.78
N ASP A 50 6.24 -14.14 0.53
CA ASP A 50 6.64 -13.28 -0.57
C ASP A 50 5.45 -13.08 -1.50
N VAL A 51 4.96 -11.85 -1.63
CA VAL A 51 3.80 -11.53 -2.49
C VAL A 51 4.10 -11.73 -3.98
N THR A 52 5.37 -11.89 -4.37
CA THR A 52 5.77 -12.14 -5.76
C THR A 52 5.81 -13.61 -6.13
N ASP A 53 5.55 -14.51 -5.17
CA ASP A 53 5.58 -15.97 -5.34
C ASP A 53 4.23 -16.58 -4.95
N ASP A 54 3.57 -17.20 -5.93
CA ASP A 54 2.25 -17.83 -5.77
C ASP A 54 2.27 -18.96 -4.73
N ALA A 55 3.34 -19.78 -4.72
CA ALA A 55 3.48 -20.89 -3.78
C ALA A 55 3.68 -20.39 -2.34
N SER A 56 4.48 -19.33 -2.17
CA SER A 56 4.69 -18.68 -0.87
C SER A 56 3.40 -18.11 -0.30
N VAL A 57 2.61 -17.40 -1.12
CA VAL A 57 1.32 -16.84 -0.69
C VAL A 57 0.35 -17.96 -0.30
N THR A 58 0.22 -19.00 -1.14
CA THR A 58 -0.67 -20.15 -0.87
C THR A 58 -0.30 -20.85 0.44
N ALA A 59 0.98 -21.13 0.66
CA ALA A 59 1.47 -21.79 1.88
C ALA A 59 1.21 -20.94 3.14
N ALA A 60 1.41 -19.62 3.05
CA ALA A 60 1.16 -18.71 4.16
C ALA A 60 -0.30 -18.68 4.57
N PHE A 61 -1.24 -18.60 3.62
CA PHE A 61 -2.68 -18.64 3.92
C PHE A 61 -3.13 -19.98 4.46
N ALA A 62 -2.60 -21.10 3.96
CA ALA A 62 -2.87 -22.43 4.50
C ALA A 62 -2.42 -22.54 5.97
N ALA A 63 -1.25 -21.97 6.31
CA ALA A 63 -0.72 -21.98 7.68
C ALA A 63 -1.43 -20.99 8.63
N ALA A 64 -1.88 -19.85 8.10
CA ALA A 64 -2.59 -18.82 8.87
C ALA A 64 -3.95 -19.30 9.38
N GLY A 65 -4.60 -20.19 8.64
CA GLY A 65 -5.99 -20.57 8.86
C GLY A 65 -6.96 -19.44 8.52
N ASP A 66 -8.10 -19.41 9.19
CA ASP A 66 -9.11 -18.38 8.94
C ASP A 66 -8.65 -17.00 9.43
N VAL A 67 -8.74 -16.03 8.54
CA VAL A 67 -8.45 -14.62 8.81
C VAL A 67 -9.64 -13.75 8.43
N ASP A 68 -9.97 -12.78 9.31
CA ASP A 68 -11.11 -11.87 9.12
C ASP A 68 -10.70 -10.61 8.36
N ILE A 69 -9.48 -10.15 8.62
CA ILE A 69 -8.93 -8.92 8.04
C ILE A 69 -7.57 -9.24 7.42
N VAL A 70 -7.33 -8.81 6.19
CA VAL A 70 -6.03 -8.89 5.53
C VAL A 70 -5.55 -7.49 5.18
N ILE A 71 -4.36 -7.13 5.66
CA ILE A 71 -3.67 -5.89 5.31
C ILE A 71 -2.60 -6.20 4.27
N VAL A 72 -2.83 -5.72 3.05
CA VAL A 72 -1.92 -5.90 1.91
C VAL A 72 -1.02 -4.67 1.82
N ASN A 73 0.20 -4.75 2.38
CA ASN A 73 1.04 -3.57 2.59
C ASN A 73 2.32 -3.52 1.73
N PRO A 74 2.99 -4.62 1.32
CA PRO A 74 4.29 -4.53 0.65
C PRO A 74 4.26 -3.64 -0.59
N ALA A 75 5.25 -2.76 -0.68
CA ALA A 75 5.51 -1.95 -1.86
C ALA A 75 6.99 -1.58 -1.93
N ASP A 76 7.42 -1.25 -3.13
CA ASP A 76 8.73 -0.68 -3.44
C ASP A 76 8.55 0.56 -4.33
N ILE A 77 9.58 1.39 -4.42
CA ILE A 77 9.60 2.64 -5.18
C ILE A 77 10.98 2.86 -5.78
N PHE A 78 11.02 3.42 -6.97
CA PHE A 78 12.20 4.06 -7.53
C PHE A 78 11.82 5.39 -8.20
N TYR A 79 12.79 6.25 -8.43
CA TYR A 79 12.63 7.52 -9.13
C TYR A 79 13.27 7.44 -10.51
N ALA A 80 12.57 7.97 -11.51
CA ALA A 80 13.07 8.15 -12.87
C ALA A 80 12.16 9.12 -13.63
N ALA A 81 12.70 9.89 -14.56
CA ALA A 81 11.89 10.44 -15.63
C ALA A 81 11.35 9.30 -16.52
N VAL A 82 10.20 9.46 -17.15
CA VAL A 82 9.57 8.36 -17.93
C VAL A 82 10.51 7.80 -19.00
N GLU A 83 11.28 8.64 -19.65
CA GLU A 83 12.28 8.25 -20.67
C GLU A 83 13.43 7.39 -20.08
N ALA A 84 13.77 7.60 -18.82
CA ALA A 84 14.86 6.92 -18.13
C ALA A 84 14.43 5.62 -17.41
N ILE A 85 13.16 5.24 -17.48
CA ILE A 85 12.65 4.06 -16.75
C ILE A 85 13.23 2.77 -17.35
N PRO A 86 13.98 1.96 -16.58
CA PRO A 86 14.37 0.63 -17.02
C PRO A 86 13.14 -0.29 -17.05
N LEU A 87 12.75 -0.79 -18.22
CA LEU A 87 11.55 -1.61 -18.37
C LEU A 87 11.53 -2.89 -17.50
N PRO A 88 12.66 -3.62 -17.29
CA PRO A 88 12.68 -4.73 -16.34
C PRO A 88 12.34 -4.32 -14.91
N GLU A 89 12.81 -3.14 -14.46
CA GLU A 89 12.52 -2.63 -13.12
C GLU A 89 11.05 -2.16 -13.00
N LEU A 90 10.49 -1.61 -14.06
CA LEU A 90 9.06 -1.29 -14.10
C LEU A 90 8.22 -2.58 -13.94
N GLN A 91 8.56 -3.63 -14.66
CA GLN A 91 7.88 -4.94 -14.56
C GLN A 91 8.02 -5.53 -13.15
N ARG A 92 9.22 -5.48 -12.56
CA ARG A 92 9.47 -5.92 -11.18
C ARG A 92 8.59 -5.13 -10.19
N LEU A 93 8.52 -3.82 -10.37
CA LEU A 93 7.73 -2.94 -9.50
C LEU A 93 6.22 -3.26 -9.60
N PHE A 94 5.71 -3.47 -10.81
CA PHE A 94 4.32 -3.90 -11.01
C PHE A 94 4.04 -5.27 -10.41
N ASN A 95 4.97 -6.23 -10.57
CA ASN A 95 4.81 -7.56 -9.98
C ASN A 95 4.72 -7.50 -8.45
N LEU A 96 5.50 -6.62 -7.80
CA LEU A 96 5.45 -6.45 -6.34
C LEU A 96 4.20 -5.66 -5.90
N ASN A 97 4.04 -4.43 -6.42
CA ASN A 97 3.08 -3.47 -5.87
C ASN A 97 1.63 -3.74 -6.27
N THR A 98 1.41 -4.34 -7.43
CA THR A 98 0.07 -4.51 -8.03
C THR A 98 -0.30 -5.98 -8.12
N VAL A 99 0.47 -6.79 -8.86
CA VAL A 99 0.15 -8.22 -9.08
C VAL A 99 0.26 -8.99 -7.77
N GLY A 100 1.27 -8.69 -6.93
CA GLY A 100 1.44 -9.30 -5.61
C GLY A 100 0.26 -9.02 -4.69
N ALA A 101 -0.30 -7.80 -4.74
CA ALA A 101 -1.49 -7.47 -3.97
C ALA A 101 -2.71 -8.31 -4.42
N ILE A 102 -2.87 -8.55 -5.72
CA ILE A 102 -3.94 -9.39 -6.25
C ILE A 102 -3.74 -10.86 -5.87
N ARG A 103 -2.50 -11.41 -5.89
CA ARG A 103 -2.22 -12.76 -5.39
C ARG A 103 -2.70 -12.96 -3.95
N VAL A 104 -2.40 -11.99 -3.08
CA VAL A 104 -2.85 -12.03 -1.68
C VAL A 104 -4.38 -12.03 -1.61
N ALA A 105 -5.06 -11.18 -2.39
CA ALA A 105 -6.51 -11.17 -2.45
C ALA A 105 -7.07 -12.51 -2.91
N GLN A 106 -6.54 -13.08 -3.98
CA GLN A 106 -6.96 -14.37 -4.52
C GLN A 106 -6.83 -15.52 -3.52
N ALA A 107 -5.80 -15.48 -2.67
CA ALA A 107 -5.60 -16.48 -1.62
C ALA A 107 -6.58 -16.30 -0.44
N ALA A 108 -6.94 -15.05 -0.10
CA ALA A 108 -7.86 -14.74 1.00
C ALA A 108 -9.34 -14.98 0.65
N LEU A 109 -9.74 -14.63 -0.57
CA LEU A 109 -11.13 -14.58 -1.00
C LEU A 109 -11.93 -15.88 -0.85
N PRO A 110 -11.41 -17.09 -1.15
CA PRO A 110 -12.19 -18.32 -1.05
C PRO A 110 -12.77 -18.53 0.35
N GLN A 111 -11.97 -18.38 1.39
CA GLN A 111 -12.42 -18.55 2.77
C GLN A 111 -13.36 -17.42 3.22
N MET A 112 -13.08 -16.16 2.86
CA MET A 112 -13.93 -15.03 3.20
C MET A 112 -15.31 -15.15 2.54
N ARG A 113 -15.35 -15.49 1.26
CA ARG A 113 -16.59 -15.73 0.52
C ARG A 113 -17.41 -16.89 1.09
N ALA A 114 -16.74 -17.98 1.49
CA ALA A 114 -17.43 -19.13 2.10
C ALA A 114 -18.09 -18.78 3.44
N ARG A 115 -17.47 -17.88 4.22
CA ARG A 115 -18.03 -17.38 5.50
C ARG A 115 -19.09 -16.29 5.31
N GLY A 116 -19.11 -15.60 4.17
CA GLY A 116 -19.93 -14.43 3.95
C GLY A 116 -19.46 -13.19 4.69
N ASP A 117 -18.17 -13.14 5.09
CA ASP A 117 -17.57 -12.03 5.83
C ASP A 117 -16.07 -11.99 5.59
N GLY A 118 -15.51 -10.77 5.53
CA GLY A 118 -14.08 -10.53 5.42
C GLY A 118 -13.75 -9.11 4.98
N LYS A 119 -12.53 -8.65 5.31
CA LYS A 119 -12.04 -7.32 4.94
C LYS A 119 -10.66 -7.41 4.33
N LEU A 120 -10.51 -6.82 3.15
CA LEU A 120 -9.24 -6.68 2.42
C LEU A 120 -8.89 -5.19 2.37
N LEU A 121 -7.81 -4.79 3.04
CA LEU A 121 -7.33 -3.41 3.04
C LEU A 121 -5.99 -3.33 2.31
N PHE A 122 -5.94 -2.56 1.25
CA PHE A 122 -4.77 -2.44 0.38
C PHE A 122 -4.04 -1.14 0.62
N MET A 123 -2.74 -1.20 0.91
CA MET A 123 -1.90 -0.03 1.05
C MET A 123 -1.64 0.61 -0.32
N SER A 124 -2.47 1.58 -0.67
CA SER A 124 -2.29 2.47 -1.81
C SER A 124 -1.40 3.66 -1.42
N SER A 125 -1.67 4.82 -1.91
CA SER A 125 -1.04 6.09 -1.59
C SER A 125 -1.85 7.23 -2.21
N VAL A 126 -1.64 8.46 -1.76
CA VAL A 126 -2.13 9.64 -2.49
C VAL A 126 -1.68 9.66 -3.96
N VAL A 127 -0.51 9.06 -4.27
CA VAL A 127 -0.03 8.96 -5.67
C VAL A 127 -0.77 7.92 -6.50
N GLY A 128 -1.68 7.15 -5.93
CA GLY A 128 -2.68 6.39 -6.67
C GLY A 128 -3.78 7.27 -7.31
N ARG A 129 -3.83 8.55 -6.95
CA ARG A 129 -4.82 9.53 -7.43
C ARG A 129 -4.19 10.81 -7.96
N VAL A 130 -2.95 11.09 -7.62
CA VAL A 130 -2.17 12.23 -8.13
C VAL A 130 -0.83 11.73 -8.63
N VAL A 131 -0.27 12.42 -9.62
CA VAL A 131 1.07 12.10 -10.13
C VAL A 131 2.04 13.17 -9.66
N LEU A 132 3.11 12.74 -9.02
CA LEU A 132 4.16 13.61 -8.49
C LEU A 132 5.50 13.15 -9.08
N PRO A 133 6.08 13.91 -10.03
CA PRO A 133 7.43 13.63 -10.53
C PRO A 133 8.46 13.66 -9.36
N PRO A 134 9.49 12.81 -9.40
CA PRO A 134 9.87 11.84 -10.42
C PRO A 134 9.31 10.41 -10.22
N GLY A 135 8.24 10.25 -9.47
CA GLY A 135 7.67 8.96 -9.06
C GLY A 135 6.71 8.32 -10.06
N ALA A 136 6.85 8.55 -11.37
CA ALA A 136 5.88 8.08 -12.39
C ALA A 136 5.64 6.57 -12.36
N ALA A 137 6.70 5.76 -12.26
CA ALA A 137 6.59 4.30 -12.21
C ALA A 137 5.81 3.83 -10.98
N TYR A 138 6.12 4.39 -9.81
CA TYR A 138 5.42 4.07 -8.57
C TYR A 138 3.95 4.51 -8.63
N ALA A 139 3.69 5.72 -9.09
CA ALA A 139 2.32 6.22 -9.28
C ALA A 139 1.52 5.27 -10.20
N ALA A 140 2.09 4.85 -11.34
CA ALA A 140 1.43 3.93 -12.26
C ALA A 140 1.02 2.62 -11.58
N THR A 141 1.87 2.04 -10.71
CA THR A 141 1.51 0.82 -9.96
C THR A 141 0.36 1.05 -8.97
N LYS A 142 0.33 2.22 -8.33
CA LYS A 142 -0.74 2.56 -7.38
C LYS A 142 -2.05 2.92 -8.07
N TRP A 143 -2.01 3.60 -9.23
CA TRP A 143 -3.19 3.81 -10.08
C TRP A 143 -3.79 2.50 -10.57
N ALA A 144 -2.96 1.54 -10.99
CA ALA A 144 -3.43 0.21 -11.36
C ALA A 144 -4.08 -0.52 -10.18
N LEU A 145 -3.48 -0.42 -8.98
CA LEU A 145 -4.05 -0.99 -7.76
C LEU A 145 -5.42 -0.37 -7.41
N GLU A 146 -5.56 0.95 -7.55
CA GLU A 146 -6.84 1.67 -7.32
C GLU A 146 -7.97 1.10 -8.19
N GLY A 147 -7.73 0.95 -9.50
CA GLY A 147 -8.74 0.39 -10.41
C GLY A 147 -9.07 -1.07 -10.11
N LEU A 148 -8.06 -1.90 -9.82
CA LEU A 148 -8.27 -3.31 -9.50
C LEU A 148 -9.05 -3.51 -8.19
N VAL A 149 -8.74 -2.74 -7.15
CA VAL A 149 -9.44 -2.85 -5.85
C VAL A 149 -10.86 -2.28 -5.91
N GLU A 150 -11.10 -1.24 -6.72
CA GLU A 150 -12.46 -0.75 -6.96
C GLU A 150 -13.32 -1.80 -7.65
N ALA A 151 -12.81 -2.49 -8.67
CA ALA A 151 -13.48 -3.63 -9.30
C ALA A 151 -13.73 -4.76 -8.29
N LEU A 152 -12.70 -5.12 -7.51
CA LEU A 152 -12.79 -6.15 -6.47
C LEU A 152 -13.89 -5.84 -5.45
N ALA A 153 -14.01 -4.59 -5.01
CA ALA A 153 -15.03 -4.18 -4.04
C ALA A 153 -16.45 -4.41 -4.58
N ILE A 154 -16.67 -4.14 -5.88
CA ILE A 154 -17.94 -4.38 -6.55
C ILE A 154 -18.21 -5.89 -6.66
N GLU A 155 -17.22 -6.67 -7.08
CA GLU A 155 -17.32 -8.12 -7.29
C GLU A 155 -17.57 -8.89 -5.99
N THR A 156 -17.02 -8.42 -4.87
CA THR A 156 -17.06 -9.14 -3.59
C THR A 156 -18.21 -8.72 -2.68
N ALA A 157 -18.80 -7.56 -2.92
CA ALA A 157 -19.93 -7.05 -2.13
C ALA A 157 -21.11 -8.04 -1.98
N PRO A 158 -21.54 -8.80 -3.03
CA PRO A 158 -22.61 -9.77 -2.90
C PRO A 158 -22.29 -10.95 -1.95
N PHE A 159 -21.00 -11.13 -1.64
CA PHE A 159 -20.52 -12.18 -0.74
C PHE A 159 -20.20 -11.69 0.68
N GLY A 160 -20.56 -10.44 1.01
CA GLY A 160 -20.26 -9.87 2.33
C GLY A 160 -18.79 -9.53 2.56
N VAL A 161 -17.94 -9.63 1.53
CA VAL A 161 -16.51 -9.29 1.63
C VAL A 161 -16.28 -7.86 1.19
N GLN A 162 -15.57 -7.09 2.01
CA GLN A 162 -15.29 -5.67 1.78
C GLN A 162 -13.84 -5.47 1.34
N ALA A 163 -13.61 -4.66 0.33
CA ALA A 163 -12.28 -4.24 -0.10
C ALA A 163 -12.14 -2.72 -0.01
N ALA A 164 -11.00 -2.23 0.50
CA ALA A 164 -10.72 -0.82 0.66
C ALA A 164 -9.26 -0.48 0.36
N LEU A 165 -9.06 0.76 -0.06
CA LEU A 165 -7.77 1.37 -0.37
C LEU A 165 -7.38 2.35 0.76
N LEU A 166 -6.20 2.15 1.32
CA LEU A 166 -5.59 3.04 2.29
C LEU A 166 -4.68 4.01 1.53
N GLU A 167 -4.97 5.29 1.61
CA GLU A 167 -4.28 6.32 0.81
C GLU A 167 -3.44 7.25 1.70
N PRO A 168 -2.29 6.79 2.26
CA PRO A 168 -1.41 7.66 3.03
C PRO A 168 -0.72 8.70 2.14
N GLY A 169 -0.43 9.86 2.76
CA GLY A 169 0.53 10.83 2.24
C GLY A 169 1.98 10.39 2.47
N ALA A 170 2.88 11.35 2.68
CA ALA A 170 4.25 11.05 3.04
C ALA A 170 4.33 10.50 4.47
N VAL A 171 5.07 9.40 4.65
CA VAL A 171 5.25 8.70 5.93
C VAL A 171 6.73 8.57 6.24
N SER A 172 7.14 8.87 7.49
CA SER A 172 8.52 8.74 7.97
C SER A 172 8.89 7.28 8.27
N SER A 173 8.68 6.40 7.31
CA SER A 173 8.88 4.94 7.45
C SER A 173 10.28 4.46 7.07
N GLY A 174 11.17 5.35 6.65
CA GLY A 174 12.47 5.00 6.06
C GLY A 174 12.39 4.53 4.59
N ALA A 175 11.20 4.36 4.02
CA ALA A 175 11.05 3.90 2.64
C ALA A 175 11.52 4.92 1.58
N LEU A 176 11.67 6.18 1.97
CA LEU A 176 12.09 7.27 1.08
C LEU A 176 13.55 7.69 1.30
N ASP A 177 14.28 7.04 2.20
CA ASP A 177 15.64 7.48 2.58
C ASP A 177 16.69 7.05 1.54
N ASP A 178 16.53 5.83 0.95
CA ASP A 178 17.47 5.25 0.00
C ASP A 178 16.76 4.82 -1.31
N VAL A 179 15.97 5.73 -1.88
CA VAL A 179 15.25 5.45 -3.13
C VAL A 179 16.21 5.42 -4.31
N THR A 180 16.29 4.27 -4.98
CA THR A 180 17.06 4.15 -6.23
C THR A 180 16.56 5.14 -7.26
N THR A 181 17.47 5.88 -7.89
CA THR A 181 17.15 6.85 -8.95
C THR A 181 17.85 6.42 -10.23
N TYR A 182 17.08 6.29 -11.30
CA TYR A 182 17.59 6.01 -12.64
C TYR A 182 17.63 7.29 -13.46
N THR A 183 18.76 7.53 -14.13
CA THR A 183 19.03 8.74 -14.92
C THR A 183 19.54 8.39 -16.30
N LEU A 184 19.45 9.32 -17.24
CA LEU A 184 20.10 9.25 -18.54
C LEU A 184 21.52 9.84 -18.45
N PRO A 185 22.43 9.49 -19.40
CA PRO A 185 23.64 10.29 -19.61
C PRO A 185 23.26 11.75 -19.90
N ASP A 186 23.95 12.71 -19.29
CA ASP A 186 23.66 14.15 -19.42
C ASP A 186 22.16 14.48 -19.22
N ASP A 187 21.58 13.94 -18.17
CA ASP A 187 20.14 13.84 -17.93
C ASP A 187 19.41 15.18 -18.10
N PRO A 188 18.57 15.33 -19.13
CA PRO A 188 17.78 16.56 -19.36
C PRO A 188 16.72 16.77 -18.27
N TYR A 189 16.41 15.75 -17.47
CA TYR A 189 15.41 15.76 -16.40
C TYR A 189 16.02 16.00 -15.00
N ALA A 190 17.32 16.33 -14.90
CA ALA A 190 18.02 16.46 -13.62
C ALA A 190 17.33 17.41 -12.64
N GLU A 191 16.73 18.49 -13.12
CA GLU A 191 16.01 19.45 -12.26
C GLU A 191 14.72 18.85 -11.66
N ILE A 192 14.02 17.99 -12.40
CA ILE A 192 12.84 17.26 -11.90
C ILE A 192 13.23 16.27 -10.80
N LEU A 193 14.37 15.62 -10.95
CA LEU A 193 14.88 14.64 -10.01
C LEU A 193 15.32 15.26 -8.67
N LYS A 194 15.69 16.54 -8.67
CA LYS A 194 16.04 17.30 -7.44
C LYS A 194 14.82 17.60 -6.57
N GLY A 195 13.63 17.61 -7.15
CA GLY A 195 12.38 17.93 -6.49
C GLY A 195 11.76 16.73 -5.77
N GLY A 196 12.53 16.01 -4.96
CA GLY A 196 11.99 14.95 -4.10
C GLY A 196 10.73 15.45 -3.38
N GLY A 197 9.67 14.61 -3.33
CA GLY A 197 8.35 14.98 -2.84
C GLY A 197 8.36 15.71 -1.50
N PRO A 198 7.28 16.43 -1.15
CA PRO A 198 7.23 17.25 0.05
C PRO A 198 7.48 16.39 1.28
N ARG A 199 8.51 16.73 2.04
CA ARG A 199 8.80 16.16 3.37
C ARG A 199 7.99 16.86 4.47
N ALA A 200 7.31 17.95 4.14
CA ALA A 200 6.45 18.68 5.08
C ALA A 200 5.14 17.91 5.29
N GLY A 201 4.72 17.80 6.55
CA GLY A 201 3.47 17.11 6.91
C GLY A 201 3.58 15.58 6.89
N MET A 202 4.79 15.01 6.95
CA MET A 202 4.97 13.57 7.14
C MET A 202 4.34 13.11 8.45
N ILE A 203 3.63 12.00 8.37
CA ILE A 203 3.10 11.30 9.55
C ILE A 203 3.98 10.08 9.88
N THR A 204 3.88 9.59 11.13
CA THR A 204 4.67 8.41 11.54
C THR A 204 3.96 7.11 11.14
N PRO A 205 4.69 5.99 11.05
CA PRO A 205 4.07 4.68 10.85
C PRO A 205 3.01 4.33 11.89
N GLU A 206 3.19 4.76 13.15
CA GLU A 206 2.26 4.53 14.24
C GLU A 206 0.95 5.32 14.06
N GLN A 207 1.03 6.55 13.55
CA GLN A 207 -0.15 7.32 13.18
C GLN A 207 -0.92 6.66 12.03
N VAL A 208 -0.22 6.15 11.02
CA VAL A 208 -0.85 5.35 9.96
C VAL A 208 -1.52 4.13 10.54
N ALA A 209 -0.84 3.39 11.41
CA ALA A 209 -1.34 2.16 12.02
C ALA A 209 -2.62 2.39 12.82
N ALA A 210 -2.66 3.46 13.62
CA ALA A 210 -3.86 3.82 14.38
C ALA A 210 -5.07 4.09 13.47
N GLU A 211 -4.92 4.92 12.42
CA GLU A 211 -6.01 5.21 11.48
C GLU A 211 -6.44 3.98 10.67
N VAL A 212 -5.50 3.09 10.32
CA VAL A 212 -5.80 1.82 9.65
C VAL A 212 -6.62 0.89 10.54
N ALA A 213 -6.22 0.74 11.81
CA ALA A 213 -6.96 -0.09 12.76
C ALA A 213 -8.35 0.49 13.04
N ASP A 214 -8.47 1.81 13.25
CA ASP A 214 -9.76 2.50 13.41
C ASP A 214 -10.70 2.27 12.22
N ALA A 215 -10.15 2.27 11.00
CA ALA A 215 -10.93 2.00 9.80
C ALA A 215 -11.34 0.52 9.71
N ALA A 216 -10.40 -0.40 9.96
CA ALA A 216 -10.64 -1.84 9.86
C ALA A 216 -11.68 -2.37 10.87
N GLU A 217 -11.80 -1.72 12.03
CA GLU A 217 -12.77 -2.07 13.09
C GLU A 217 -14.20 -1.57 12.79
N LYS A 218 -14.39 -0.65 11.84
CA LYS A 218 -15.73 -0.18 11.47
C LYS A 218 -16.55 -1.29 10.82
N PRO A 219 -17.86 -1.35 11.02
CA PRO A 219 -18.74 -2.33 10.39
C PRO A 219 -18.68 -2.28 8.85
N GLN A 220 -18.55 -1.08 8.28
CA GLN A 220 -18.44 -0.87 6.84
C GLN A 220 -17.20 -0.04 6.50
N LEU A 221 -16.48 -0.46 5.47
CA LEU A 221 -15.32 0.23 4.95
C LEU A 221 -15.74 1.19 3.83
N PRO A 222 -15.33 2.48 3.88
CA PRO A 222 -15.29 3.29 2.66
C PRO A 222 -14.31 2.66 1.67
N LEU A 223 -14.62 2.72 0.37
CA LEU A 223 -13.72 2.21 -0.67
C LEU A 223 -12.31 2.85 -0.58
N ARG A 224 -12.25 4.16 -0.28
CA ARG A 224 -11.01 4.93 -0.16
C ARG A 224 -10.91 5.61 1.18
N ILE A 225 -9.77 5.43 1.82
CA ILE A 225 -9.50 5.91 3.18
C ILE A 225 -8.21 6.75 3.14
N PRO A 226 -8.33 8.08 2.96
CA PRO A 226 -7.18 8.97 3.08
C PRO A 226 -6.62 8.95 4.51
N ILE A 227 -5.31 8.71 4.64
CA ILE A 227 -4.62 8.61 5.92
C ILE A 227 -3.77 9.88 6.17
N GLY A 228 -4.07 10.58 7.24
CA GLY A 228 -3.44 11.86 7.60
C GLY A 228 -4.05 13.08 6.91
N ASP A 229 -3.94 14.25 7.56
CA ASP A 229 -4.57 15.50 7.09
C ASP A 229 -4.02 15.99 5.76
N ALA A 230 -2.72 15.84 5.53
CA ALA A 230 -2.09 16.20 4.26
C ALA A 230 -2.68 15.38 3.09
N ALA A 231 -2.91 14.07 3.30
CA ALA A 231 -3.54 13.22 2.29
C ALA A 231 -5.00 13.66 2.02
N ARG A 232 -5.77 13.89 3.07
CA ARG A 232 -7.16 14.39 2.97
C ARG A 232 -7.23 15.69 2.17
N THR A 233 -6.36 16.65 2.46
CA THR A 233 -6.30 17.95 1.78
C THR A 233 -5.92 17.78 0.31
N LEU A 234 -4.86 17.02 0.01
CA LEU A 234 -4.37 16.81 -1.36
C LEU A 234 -5.42 16.12 -2.22
N LEU A 235 -6.04 15.07 -1.72
CA LEU A 235 -7.06 14.32 -2.46
C LEU A 235 -8.37 15.10 -2.62
N ALA A 236 -8.72 15.98 -1.68
CA ALA A 236 -9.83 16.92 -1.86
C ALA A 236 -9.53 17.93 -2.98
N ALA A 237 -8.33 18.49 -3.01
CA ALA A 237 -7.89 19.39 -4.09
C ALA A 237 -7.92 18.69 -5.46
N ARG A 238 -7.42 17.43 -5.55
CA ARG A 238 -7.46 16.65 -6.79
C ARG A 238 -8.89 16.41 -7.30
N ARG A 239 -9.83 16.11 -6.41
CA ARG A 239 -11.24 15.91 -6.80
C ARG A 239 -11.91 17.16 -7.39
N SER A 240 -11.45 18.34 -6.99
CA SER A 240 -11.97 19.63 -7.47
C SER A 240 -11.21 20.17 -8.68
N ALA A 241 -10.10 19.53 -9.07
CA ALA A 241 -9.28 19.96 -10.21
C ALA A 241 -9.86 19.45 -11.53
N PRO A 242 -9.69 20.21 -12.65
CA PRO A 242 -10.00 19.72 -13.98
C PRO A 242 -9.21 18.45 -14.34
N ASP A 243 -9.78 17.63 -15.22
CA ASP A 243 -9.13 16.41 -15.71
C ASP A 243 -8.40 16.59 -17.05
N ASP A 244 -8.61 17.71 -17.70
CA ASP A 244 -8.06 18.06 -19.02
C ASP A 244 -6.65 18.68 -18.97
N VAL A 245 -6.14 18.96 -17.76
CA VAL A 245 -4.78 19.47 -17.51
C VAL A 245 -4.07 18.66 -16.42
N PRO A 246 -2.73 18.56 -16.48
CA PRO A 246 -1.98 17.92 -15.41
C PRO A 246 -2.23 18.60 -14.06
N PHE A 247 -2.59 17.82 -13.05
CA PHE A 247 -2.77 18.34 -11.70
C PHE A 247 -1.41 18.62 -11.06
N THR A 248 -1.17 19.88 -10.71
CA THR A 248 0.06 20.30 -10.00
C THR A 248 -0.36 20.80 -8.61
N PRO A 249 -0.04 20.08 -7.52
CA PRO A 249 -0.33 20.55 -6.17
C PRO A 249 0.37 21.86 -5.84
N THR A 250 -0.24 22.69 -5.01
CA THR A 250 0.38 23.91 -4.49
C THR A 250 1.68 23.56 -3.76
N GLY A 251 2.78 24.21 -4.11
CA GLY A 251 4.12 23.94 -3.53
C GLY A 251 5.01 23.03 -4.38
N TYR A 252 4.49 22.41 -5.45
CA TYR A 252 5.32 21.83 -6.50
C TYR A 252 5.69 22.91 -7.52
N ALA A 253 6.98 23.04 -7.81
CA ALA A 253 7.44 23.98 -8.81
C ALA A 253 6.76 23.65 -10.16
N ARG A 254 6.10 24.65 -10.77
CA ARG A 254 5.73 24.53 -12.17
C ARG A 254 7.03 24.49 -12.95
N ILE A 255 7.26 23.39 -13.66
CA ILE A 255 8.31 23.32 -14.66
C ILE A 255 7.78 24.18 -15.79
N SER A 256 8.31 25.40 -15.90
CA SER A 256 7.99 26.37 -16.97
C SER A 256 8.66 25.96 -18.26
#